data_864e89357e54c2e672576f219cb71584
#
_entry.id   864e89357e54c2e672576f219cb71584
#
_cell.length_a   1.000
_cell.length_b   1.000
_cell.length_c   1.000
_cell.angle_alpha   90.00
_cell.angle_beta   90.00
_cell.angle_gamma   90.00
#
_symmetry.space_group_name_H-M   'P 1'
#
loop_
_entity.id
_entity.type
_entity.pdbx_description
1 polymer ?
#
loop_
_entity_poly.entity_id
_entity_poly.type
_entity_poly.pdbx_seq_one_letter_code
_entity_poly.pdbx_strand_id
1 'polypeptide(L)'
;MKKKVLAVILTAVCTMGLMAGCGNSNVGNTNTQKNASSAEDGYKIGISQFAEHGSLDNCREGFLEGLKEEGIEEGKNLTVDYQNAQTDTGTASTIADSFVSAKEDLICAIATPCAQSAYNSAMNADIPVVYTAVSDPVAAKLANEDGSCVGNVTGSSDVLPVEEQLKMIRAMLPDAKKIGILYTTSETNSCSTVKEYQELAGKYDFEIVDTGINTSADIDMAATDLVSKVDCQIGRASCRERV
;
A
#
# COMPACT_ATOMS: atom_id res chain seq x y z
N MET A 1 -10.49 17.01 -15.54
CA MET A 1 -9.66 16.01 -16.21
C MET A 1 -9.64 14.70 -15.39
N LYS A 2 -10.83 14.20 -14.95
CA LYS A 2 -10.96 13.04 -14.04
C LYS A 2 -11.64 11.82 -14.68
N LYS A 3 -11.66 11.70 -16.01
CA LYS A 3 -12.41 10.63 -16.72
C LYS A 3 -11.57 9.82 -17.72
N LYS A 4 -10.25 9.90 -17.72
CA LYS A 4 -9.42 9.28 -18.77
C LYS A 4 -8.53 8.12 -18.32
N VAL A 5 -8.42 7.82 -17.03
CA VAL A 5 -7.55 6.74 -16.53
C VAL A 5 -8.33 5.42 -16.32
N LEU A 6 -9.66 5.50 -16.11
CA LEU A 6 -10.49 4.31 -15.91
C LEU A 6 -10.91 3.62 -17.22
N ALA A 7 -10.64 4.23 -18.38
CA ALA A 7 -11.12 3.75 -19.68
C ALA A 7 -10.23 2.69 -20.34
N VAL A 8 -9.07 2.36 -19.82
CA VAL A 8 -8.12 1.45 -20.48
C VAL A 8 -8.34 -0.01 -20.09
N ILE A 9 -9.01 -0.29 -18.99
CA ILE A 9 -9.26 -1.68 -18.54
C ILE A 9 -10.59 -2.23 -19.08
N LEU A 10 -11.52 -1.38 -19.51
CA LEU A 10 -12.87 -1.80 -19.91
C LEU A 10 -13.10 -1.90 -21.44
N THR A 11 -12.12 -1.59 -22.29
CA THR A 11 -12.31 -1.55 -23.75
C THR A 11 -12.01 -2.85 -24.51
N ALA A 12 -11.71 -3.95 -23.82
CA ALA A 12 -11.40 -5.23 -24.48
C ALA A 12 -12.58 -6.21 -24.61
N VAL A 13 -13.78 -5.89 -24.13
CA VAL A 13 -14.88 -6.87 -24.06
C VAL A 13 -16.10 -6.57 -24.93
N CYS A 14 -16.23 -5.40 -25.56
CA CYS A 14 -17.44 -5.05 -26.30
C CYS A 14 -17.21 -4.70 -27.77
N THR A 15 -16.70 -5.66 -28.58
CA THR A 15 -16.94 -5.61 -30.03
C THR A 15 -16.83 -7.02 -30.61
N MET A 16 -17.91 -7.81 -30.61
CA MET A 16 -18.21 -8.82 -31.61
C MET A 16 -19.60 -9.40 -31.35
N GLY A 17 -20.54 -8.86 -32.02
CA GLY A 17 -21.87 -9.44 -32.13
C GLY A 17 -22.74 -8.64 -33.07
N LEU A 18 -22.72 -9.00 -34.36
CA LEU A 18 -23.83 -8.88 -35.30
C LEU A 18 -23.33 -9.16 -36.70
N MET A 19 -23.43 -10.42 -37.14
CA MET A 19 -23.72 -10.76 -38.56
C MET A 19 -24.37 -12.14 -38.58
N ALA A 20 -25.68 -12.14 -38.71
CA ALA A 20 -26.45 -13.30 -39.10
C ALA A 20 -26.29 -13.48 -40.61
N GLY A 21 -25.88 -14.67 -41.05
CA GLY A 21 -25.82 -15.07 -42.45
C GLY A 21 -25.97 -16.58 -42.53
N CYS A 22 -27.14 -17.03 -42.97
CA CYS A 22 -27.42 -18.44 -43.27
C CYS A 22 -26.55 -18.97 -44.39
N GLY A 23 -26.02 -20.18 -44.27
CA GLY A 23 -25.38 -20.92 -45.35
C GLY A 23 -24.95 -22.32 -44.88
N ASN A 24 -25.73 -23.31 -45.26
CA ASN A 24 -25.53 -24.72 -44.96
C ASN A 24 -24.41 -25.32 -45.81
N SER A 25 -23.41 -25.97 -45.22
CA SER A 25 -22.73 -27.16 -45.78
C SER A 25 -21.72 -27.75 -44.79
N ASN A 26 -21.77 -29.01 -44.69
CA ASN A 26 -21.14 -29.99 -43.85
C ASN A 26 -19.60 -30.10 -43.98
N VAL A 27 -18.98 -30.65 -42.93
CA VAL A 27 -17.67 -31.37 -42.81
C VAL A 27 -16.53 -30.62 -42.13
N GLY A 28 -16.07 -31.19 -41.02
CA GLY A 28 -14.71 -30.99 -40.49
C GLY A 28 -14.63 -30.55 -39.01
N ASN A 29 -14.71 -31.52 -38.15
CA ASN A 29 -14.47 -31.43 -36.71
C ASN A 29 -13.06 -30.90 -36.40
N THR A 30 -12.95 -29.73 -35.79
CA THR A 30 -11.81 -29.37 -34.94
C THR A 30 -12.34 -28.48 -33.82
N ASN A 31 -12.59 -29.10 -32.68
CA ASN A 31 -12.91 -28.44 -31.42
C ASN A 31 -11.74 -27.57 -31.01
N THR A 32 -11.82 -26.27 -31.23
CA THR A 32 -11.11 -25.27 -30.45
C THR A 32 -12.15 -24.59 -29.54
N GLN A 33 -12.50 -25.30 -28.49
CA GLN A 33 -13.22 -24.71 -27.39
C GLN A 33 -12.30 -23.68 -26.75
N LYS A 34 -12.47 -22.40 -27.12
CA LYS A 34 -12.09 -21.31 -26.23
C LYS A 34 -13.02 -21.42 -25.04
N ASN A 35 -12.51 -21.93 -23.94
CA ASN A 35 -13.13 -21.80 -22.66
C ASN A 35 -13.27 -20.28 -22.35
N ALA A 36 -14.45 -19.74 -22.64
CA ALA A 36 -14.95 -18.66 -21.84
C ALA A 36 -15.25 -19.32 -20.47
N SER A 37 -14.34 -19.20 -19.54
CA SER A 37 -14.58 -19.55 -18.14
C SER A 37 -15.81 -18.77 -17.71
N SER A 38 -16.90 -19.46 -17.53
CA SER A 38 -18.12 -18.95 -16.90
C SER A 38 -17.74 -18.49 -15.49
N ALA A 39 -17.99 -17.23 -15.17
CA ALA A 39 -17.83 -16.65 -13.84
C ALA A 39 -18.88 -17.27 -12.88
N GLU A 40 -18.63 -18.50 -12.44
CA GLU A 40 -19.30 -19.11 -11.29
C GLU A 40 -18.40 -19.15 -10.05
N ASP A 41 -17.08 -18.92 -10.21
CA ASP A 41 -16.15 -18.74 -9.09
C ASP A 41 -15.92 -17.23 -8.89
N GLY A 42 -16.44 -16.68 -7.79
CA GLY A 42 -16.20 -15.29 -7.42
C GLY A 42 -14.72 -15.00 -7.20
N TYR A 43 -14.38 -13.72 -7.07
CA TYR A 43 -13.01 -13.26 -6.79
C TYR A 43 -12.59 -13.64 -5.37
N LYS A 44 -11.29 -13.94 -5.20
CA LYS A 44 -10.64 -14.15 -3.91
C LYS A 44 -9.56 -13.11 -3.73
N ILE A 45 -9.67 -12.29 -2.71
CA ILE A 45 -8.73 -11.19 -2.44
C ILE A 45 -8.17 -11.33 -1.04
N GLY A 46 -6.82 -11.41 -0.96
CA GLY A 46 -6.10 -11.31 0.29
C GLY A 46 -5.90 -9.84 0.65
N ILE A 47 -6.23 -9.44 1.88
CA ILE A 47 -5.96 -8.10 2.41
C ILE A 47 -4.97 -8.22 3.56
N SER A 48 -3.74 -7.71 3.36
CA SER A 48 -2.70 -7.61 4.39
C SER A 48 -2.63 -6.19 4.92
N GLN A 49 -2.94 -6.00 6.21
CA GLN A 49 -2.86 -4.71 6.89
C GLN A 49 -1.76 -4.74 7.94
N PHE A 50 -0.90 -3.71 8.01
CA PHE A 50 0.28 -3.74 8.88
C PHE A 50 -0.05 -3.61 10.37
N ALA A 51 -1.01 -2.75 10.71
CA ALA A 51 -1.40 -2.49 12.11
C ALA A 51 -2.89 -2.24 12.23
N GLU A 52 -3.43 -2.43 13.42
CA GLU A 52 -4.76 -1.94 13.78
C GLU A 52 -4.67 -0.45 14.07
N HIS A 53 -5.14 0.37 13.12
CA HIS A 53 -5.08 1.82 13.20
C HIS A 53 -6.15 2.44 12.31
N GLY A 54 -6.90 3.43 12.84
CA GLY A 54 -8.05 4.01 12.13
C GLY A 54 -7.76 4.50 10.71
N SER A 55 -6.55 5.02 10.43
CA SER A 55 -6.19 5.42 9.06
C SER A 55 -6.03 4.23 8.12
N LEU A 56 -5.48 3.11 8.60
CA LEU A 56 -5.31 1.90 7.81
C LEU A 56 -6.64 1.15 7.65
N ASP A 57 -7.49 1.19 8.68
CA ASP A 57 -8.85 0.68 8.61
C ASP A 57 -9.66 1.41 7.54
N ASN A 58 -9.57 2.75 7.49
CA ASN A 58 -10.21 3.56 6.46
C ASN A 58 -9.68 3.21 5.04
N CYS A 59 -8.39 2.89 4.89
CA CYS A 59 -7.84 2.42 3.62
C CYS A 59 -8.46 1.09 3.19
N ARG A 60 -8.61 0.13 4.11
CA ARG A 60 -9.25 -1.16 3.85
C ARG A 60 -10.72 -0.98 3.48
N GLU A 61 -11.45 -0.20 4.28
CA GLU A 61 -12.87 0.06 4.03
C GLU A 61 -13.09 0.75 2.70
N GLY A 62 -12.29 1.79 2.38
CA GLY A 62 -12.35 2.47 1.09
C GLY A 62 -12.01 1.57 -0.10
N PHE A 63 -11.08 0.64 0.05
CA PHE A 63 -10.79 -0.36 -0.98
C PHE A 63 -12.01 -1.28 -1.23
N LEU A 64 -12.64 -1.79 -0.17
CA LEU A 64 -13.83 -2.65 -0.27
C LEU A 64 -15.04 -1.87 -0.82
N GLU A 65 -15.21 -0.61 -0.43
CA GLU A 65 -16.28 0.23 -0.97
C GLU A 65 -16.09 0.49 -2.46
N GLY A 66 -14.86 0.77 -2.91
CA GLY A 66 -14.54 0.92 -4.33
C GLY A 66 -14.81 -0.34 -5.14
N LEU A 67 -14.50 -1.52 -4.61
CA LEU A 67 -14.85 -2.79 -5.26
C LEU A 67 -16.38 -2.96 -5.36
N LYS A 68 -17.10 -2.60 -4.31
CA LYS A 68 -18.56 -2.67 -4.28
C LYS A 68 -19.21 -1.73 -5.31
N GLU A 69 -18.67 -0.52 -5.48
CA GLU A 69 -19.13 0.42 -6.53
C GLU A 69 -18.97 -0.16 -7.94
N GLU A 70 -17.95 -1.01 -8.15
CA GLU A 70 -17.70 -1.72 -9.40
C GLU A 70 -18.48 -3.05 -9.50
N GLY A 71 -19.35 -3.36 -8.52
CA GLY A 71 -20.19 -4.55 -8.52
C GLY A 71 -19.49 -5.81 -7.98
N ILE A 72 -18.32 -5.67 -7.33
CA ILE A 72 -17.58 -6.74 -6.68
C ILE A 72 -17.83 -6.64 -5.17
N GLU A 73 -18.67 -7.51 -4.63
CA GLU A 73 -19.19 -7.37 -3.28
C GLU A 73 -19.01 -8.66 -2.46
N GLU A 74 -18.50 -8.50 -1.25
CA GLU A 74 -18.30 -9.61 -0.31
C GLU A 74 -19.62 -10.35 -0.02
N GLY A 75 -19.56 -11.68 -0.04
CA GLY A 75 -20.73 -12.54 0.13
C GLY A 75 -21.61 -12.70 -1.11
N LYS A 76 -21.28 -12.03 -2.25
CA LYS A 76 -21.95 -12.25 -3.55
C LYS A 76 -20.98 -12.90 -4.53
N ASN A 77 -19.96 -12.17 -4.94
CA ASN A 77 -18.96 -12.59 -5.92
C ASN A 77 -17.52 -12.27 -5.46
N LEU A 78 -17.33 -11.96 -4.17
CA LEU A 78 -16.06 -11.69 -3.54
C LEU A 78 -15.92 -12.47 -2.25
N THR A 79 -14.78 -13.13 -2.08
CA THR A 79 -14.31 -13.68 -0.80
C THR A 79 -13.08 -12.89 -0.38
N VAL A 80 -13.07 -12.40 0.85
CA VAL A 80 -11.97 -11.62 1.42
C VAL A 80 -11.26 -12.45 2.48
N ASP A 81 -9.94 -12.65 2.34
CA ASP A 81 -9.07 -13.12 3.42
C ASP A 81 -8.33 -11.91 3.99
N TYR A 82 -8.81 -11.40 5.14
CA TYR A 82 -8.21 -10.27 5.84
C TYR A 82 -7.29 -10.75 6.96
N GLN A 83 -6.04 -10.29 6.95
CA GLN A 83 -5.06 -10.57 7.99
C GLN A 83 -4.30 -9.30 8.40
N ASN A 84 -3.99 -9.20 9.71
CA ASN A 84 -3.27 -8.08 10.28
C ASN A 84 -1.89 -8.52 10.77
N ALA A 85 -0.84 -7.81 10.36
CA ALA A 85 0.54 -8.16 10.68
C ALA A 85 0.97 -7.75 12.10
N GLN A 86 0.13 -7.03 12.87
CA GLN A 86 0.39 -6.62 14.25
C GLN A 86 1.73 -5.88 14.41
N THR A 87 2.07 -5.00 13.45
CA THR A 87 3.32 -4.23 13.40
C THR A 87 4.60 -5.08 13.25
N ASP A 88 4.47 -6.35 12.88
CA ASP A 88 5.58 -7.27 12.71
C ASP A 88 5.81 -7.61 11.23
N THR A 89 7.03 -7.32 10.73
CA THR A 89 7.38 -7.53 9.32
C THR A 89 7.51 -9.01 8.97
N GLY A 90 7.89 -9.87 9.92
CA GLY A 90 7.94 -11.32 9.73
C GLY A 90 6.54 -11.90 9.57
N THR A 91 5.60 -11.42 10.38
CA THR A 91 4.17 -11.76 10.26
C THR A 91 3.61 -11.28 8.92
N ALA A 92 3.94 -10.04 8.48
CA ALA A 92 3.53 -9.55 7.16
C ALA A 92 4.02 -10.47 6.02
N SER A 93 5.25 -10.97 6.09
CA SER A 93 5.78 -11.93 5.11
C SER A 93 5.04 -13.26 5.16
N THR A 94 4.75 -13.78 6.35
CA THR A 94 4.00 -15.03 6.52
C THR A 94 2.57 -14.91 5.94
N ILE A 95 1.91 -13.77 6.16
CA ILE A 95 0.60 -13.47 5.58
C ILE A 95 0.67 -13.46 4.05
N ALA A 96 1.66 -12.77 3.47
CA ALA A 96 1.83 -12.71 2.03
C ALA A 96 2.06 -14.10 1.42
N ASP A 97 2.89 -14.95 2.05
CA ASP A 97 3.12 -16.33 1.63
C ASP A 97 1.84 -17.19 1.72
N SER A 98 0.99 -16.93 2.73
CA SER A 98 -0.29 -17.62 2.87
C SER A 98 -1.24 -17.29 1.72
N PHE A 99 -1.34 -16.03 1.30
CA PHE A 99 -2.17 -15.60 0.18
C PHE A 99 -1.69 -16.19 -1.16
N VAL A 100 -0.37 -16.25 -1.37
CA VAL A 100 0.20 -16.93 -2.55
C VAL A 100 -0.14 -18.42 -2.54
N SER A 101 -0.03 -19.07 -1.39
CA SER A 101 -0.36 -20.48 -1.24
C SER A 101 -1.84 -20.76 -1.43
N ALA A 102 -2.71 -19.85 -1.00
CA ALA A 102 -4.17 -19.91 -1.19
C ALA A 102 -4.58 -19.60 -2.63
N LYS A 103 -3.65 -19.09 -3.46
CA LYS A 103 -3.88 -18.66 -4.85
C LYS A 103 -4.96 -17.59 -4.92
N GLU A 104 -4.79 -16.54 -4.13
CA GLU A 104 -5.63 -15.35 -4.21
C GLU A 104 -5.53 -14.73 -5.61
N ASP A 105 -6.62 -14.17 -6.12
CA ASP A 105 -6.66 -13.52 -7.43
C ASP A 105 -5.97 -12.15 -7.41
N LEU A 106 -5.90 -11.52 -6.22
CA LEU A 106 -5.26 -10.24 -5.98
C LEU A 106 -4.88 -10.12 -4.49
N ILE A 107 -3.78 -9.43 -4.23
CA ILE A 107 -3.41 -9.03 -2.86
C ILE A 107 -3.53 -7.52 -2.73
N CYS A 108 -4.37 -7.06 -1.79
CA CYS A 108 -4.39 -5.67 -1.33
C CYS A 108 -3.46 -5.54 -0.12
N ALA A 109 -2.43 -4.70 -0.23
CA ALA A 109 -1.43 -4.53 0.80
C ALA A 109 -1.47 -3.11 1.38
N ILE A 110 -1.76 -3.00 2.67
CA ILE A 110 -1.96 -1.73 3.36
C ILE A 110 -0.76 -1.41 4.24
N ALA A 111 -0.06 -0.34 3.92
CA ALA A 111 1.21 0.15 4.43
C ALA A 111 2.45 -0.51 3.80
N THR A 112 3.57 0.23 3.83
CA THR A 112 4.83 -0.14 3.15
C THR A 112 5.35 -1.54 3.48
N PRO A 113 5.42 -2.00 4.76
CA PRO A 113 5.94 -3.33 5.06
C PRO A 113 5.07 -4.46 4.48
N CYS A 114 3.74 -4.31 4.50
CA CYS A 114 2.84 -5.29 3.87
C CYS A 114 2.98 -5.28 2.35
N ALA A 115 3.11 -4.10 1.73
CA ALA A 115 3.28 -3.98 0.27
C ALA A 115 4.58 -4.62 -0.21
N GLN A 116 5.69 -4.40 0.51
CA GLN A 116 6.97 -5.03 0.21
C GLN A 116 6.91 -6.56 0.37
N SER A 117 6.30 -7.06 1.45
CA SER A 117 6.12 -8.49 1.69
C SER A 117 5.25 -9.13 0.62
N ALA A 118 4.10 -8.52 0.30
CA ALA A 118 3.19 -9.00 -0.73
C ALA A 118 3.86 -9.07 -2.10
N TYR A 119 4.57 -8.01 -2.51
CA TYR A 119 5.30 -8.00 -3.78
C TYR A 119 6.38 -9.09 -3.83
N ASN A 120 7.20 -9.22 -2.78
CA ASN A 120 8.27 -10.21 -2.74
C ASN A 120 7.74 -11.65 -2.83
N SER A 121 6.63 -11.96 -2.16
CA SER A 121 6.02 -13.30 -2.20
C SER A 121 5.31 -13.55 -3.53
N ALA A 122 4.62 -12.54 -4.10
CA ALA A 122 3.79 -12.68 -5.29
C ALA A 122 4.57 -12.60 -6.61
N MET A 123 5.82 -12.06 -6.62
CA MET A 123 6.57 -11.76 -7.84
C MET A 123 6.77 -12.95 -8.80
N ASN A 124 6.77 -14.18 -8.28
CA ASN A 124 6.91 -15.41 -9.07
C ASN A 124 5.60 -16.21 -9.20
N ALA A 125 4.50 -15.70 -8.64
CA ALA A 125 3.21 -16.39 -8.60
C ALA A 125 2.18 -15.79 -9.58
N ASP A 126 2.55 -14.73 -10.30
CA ASP A 126 1.68 -13.98 -11.24
C ASP A 126 0.41 -13.42 -10.58
N ILE A 127 0.47 -13.19 -9.26
CA ILE A 127 -0.62 -12.58 -8.50
C ILE A 127 -0.40 -11.07 -8.48
N PRO A 128 -1.36 -10.24 -8.94
CA PRO A 128 -1.25 -8.81 -8.87
C PRO A 128 -1.32 -8.30 -7.42
N VAL A 129 -0.54 -7.26 -7.13
CA VAL A 129 -0.52 -6.59 -5.83
C VAL A 129 -0.97 -5.14 -6.02
N VAL A 130 -1.97 -4.74 -5.23
CA VAL A 130 -2.41 -3.33 -5.15
C VAL A 130 -2.09 -2.83 -3.74
N TYR A 131 -1.29 -1.77 -3.66
CA TYR A 131 -0.95 -1.18 -2.37
C TYR A 131 -1.69 0.14 -2.11
N THR A 132 -1.85 0.46 -0.84
CA THR A 132 -2.28 1.78 -0.35
C THR A 132 -1.50 2.13 0.91
N ALA A 133 -1.50 3.41 1.30
CA ALA A 133 -0.75 3.92 2.45
C ALA A 133 0.78 3.63 2.36
N VAL A 134 1.36 3.74 1.17
CA VAL A 134 2.81 3.64 0.94
C VAL A 134 3.37 5.03 0.71
N SER A 135 4.19 5.53 1.62
CA SER A 135 4.69 6.92 1.57
C SER A 135 5.72 7.15 0.47
N ASP A 136 6.57 6.17 0.21
CA ASP A 136 7.63 6.25 -0.80
C ASP A 136 7.74 4.91 -1.54
N PRO A 137 6.95 4.73 -2.63
CA PRO A 137 6.98 3.49 -3.38
C PRO A 137 8.30 3.25 -4.14
N VAL A 138 9.06 4.30 -4.45
CA VAL A 138 10.37 4.17 -5.10
C VAL A 138 11.41 3.63 -4.12
N ALA A 139 11.52 4.22 -2.94
CA ALA A 139 12.41 3.72 -1.89
C ALA A 139 12.00 2.30 -1.45
N ALA A 140 10.70 1.99 -1.45
CA ALA A 140 10.18 0.66 -1.17
C ALA A 140 10.39 -0.36 -2.31
N LYS A 141 10.88 0.07 -3.48
CA LYS A 141 11.07 -0.76 -4.70
C LYS A 141 9.77 -1.33 -5.27
N LEU A 142 8.68 -0.62 -5.09
CA LEU A 142 7.34 -0.93 -5.61
C LEU A 142 7.01 -0.11 -6.87
N ALA A 143 7.81 0.92 -7.16
CA ALA A 143 7.76 1.72 -8.37
C ALA A 143 9.17 2.10 -8.83
N ASN A 144 9.31 2.39 -10.11
CA ASN A 144 10.53 2.98 -10.68
C ASN A 144 10.59 4.49 -10.39
N GLU A 145 11.77 5.12 -10.59
CA GLU A 145 11.98 6.56 -10.38
C GLU A 145 11.05 7.45 -11.25
N ASP A 146 10.63 6.95 -12.39
CA ASP A 146 9.68 7.62 -13.29
C ASP A 146 8.21 7.40 -12.91
N GLY A 147 7.95 6.70 -11.80
CA GLY A 147 6.61 6.36 -11.31
C GLY A 147 5.95 5.19 -12.04
N SER A 148 6.63 4.52 -12.97
CA SER A 148 6.10 3.32 -13.61
C SER A 148 6.10 2.12 -12.65
N CYS A 149 5.20 1.16 -12.91
CA CYS A 149 5.06 -0.04 -12.09
C CYS A 149 6.29 -0.94 -12.19
N VAL A 150 6.57 -1.67 -11.12
CA VAL A 150 7.56 -2.76 -11.07
C VAL A 150 6.81 -4.08 -11.05
N GLY A 151 6.97 -4.91 -12.11
CA GLY A 151 6.23 -6.18 -12.21
C GLY A 151 4.71 -6.00 -12.16
N ASN A 152 4.02 -6.86 -11.43
CA ASN A 152 2.57 -6.85 -11.25
C ASN A 152 2.14 -6.07 -9.99
N VAL A 153 2.82 -4.97 -9.65
CA VAL A 153 2.46 -4.15 -8.49
C VAL A 153 2.08 -2.74 -8.90
N THR A 154 1.00 -2.22 -8.32
CA THR A 154 0.55 -0.84 -8.48
C THR A 154 -0.16 -0.38 -7.22
N GLY A 155 -0.50 0.89 -7.12
CA GLY A 155 -1.25 1.39 -5.96
C GLY A 155 -1.31 2.89 -5.86
N SER A 156 -1.72 3.36 -4.68
CA SER A 156 -1.75 4.78 -4.34
C SER A 156 -0.73 5.09 -3.25
N SER A 157 0.07 6.12 -3.48
CA SER A 157 1.06 6.60 -2.51
C SER A 157 0.44 7.57 -1.51
N ASP A 158 1.00 7.55 -0.29
CA ASP A 158 0.69 8.46 0.81
C ASP A 158 1.92 9.35 1.07
N VAL A 159 2.18 10.26 0.14
CA VAL A 159 3.34 11.17 0.20
C VAL A 159 3.13 12.19 1.32
N LEU A 160 4.08 12.25 2.25
CA LEU A 160 4.04 13.20 3.36
C LEU A 160 4.46 14.61 2.90
N PRO A 161 3.71 15.66 3.24
CA PRO A 161 4.08 17.03 2.90
C PRO A 161 5.11 17.58 3.92
N VAL A 162 6.32 17.03 3.94
CA VAL A 162 7.37 17.32 4.93
C VAL A 162 7.70 18.80 4.99
N GLU A 163 7.82 19.46 3.84
CA GLU A 163 8.13 20.90 3.79
C GLU A 163 7.02 21.75 4.44
N GLU A 164 5.76 21.41 4.19
CA GLU A 164 4.62 22.11 4.80
C GLU A 164 4.54 21.85 6.32
N GLN A 165 4.92 20.66 6.76
CA GLN A 165 5.00 20.36 8.19
C GLN A 165 6.11 21.17 8.87
N LEU A 166 7.27 21.35 8.25
CA LEU A 166 8.34 22.20 8.78
C LEU A 166 7.91 23.68 8.85
N LYS A 167 7.21 24.20 7.83
CA LYS A 167 6.61 25.54 7.84
C LYS A 167 5.62 25.70 8.97
N MET A 168 4.75 24.73 9.18
CA MET A 168 3.76 24.73 10.25
C MET A 168 4.45 24.74 11.63
N ILE A 169 5.46 23.89 11.86
CA ILE A 169 6.21 23.85 13.12
C ILE A 169 6.88 25.21 13.37
N ARG A 170 7.50 25.82 12.35
CA ARG A 170 8.13 27.15 12.48
C ARG A 170 7.10 28.23 12.86
N ALA A 171 5.90 28.17 12.28
CA ALA A 171 4.83 29.12 12.60
C ALA A 171 4.28 28.96 14.04
N MET A 172 4.19 27.72 14.51
CA MET A 172 3.71 27.41 15.87
C MET A 172 4.76 27.60 16.96
N LEU A 173 6.03 27.34 16.64
CA LEU A 173 7.17 27.37 17.56
C LEU A 173 8.30 28.22 16.98
N PRO A 174 8.18 29.56 17.00
CA PRO A 174 9.13 30.47 16.34
C PRO A 174 10.57 30.35 16.84
N ASP A 175 10.75 30.01 18.12
CA ASP A 175 12.05 29.94 18.77
C ASP A 175 12.68 28.55 18.77
N ALA A 176 11.94 27.51 18.34
CA ALA A 176 12.44 26.14 18.32
C ALA A 176 13.61 25.99 17.35
N LYS A 177 14.60 25.19 17.73
CA LYS A 177 15.80 24.89 16.93
C LYS A 177 15.93 23.42 16.61
N LYS A 178 15.52 22.54 17.54
CA LYS A 178 15.71 21.11 17.43
C LYS A 178 14.37 20.37 17.38
N ILE A 179 14.21 19.58 16.33
CA ILE A 179 13.03 18.72 16.16
C ILE A 179 13.47 17.28 16.35
N GLY A 180 12.82 16.57 17.28
CA GLY A 180 13.01 15.16 17.51
C GLY A 180 12.17 14.29 16.59
N ILE A 181 12.74 13.20 16.08
CA ILE A 181 11.99 12.18 15.35
C ILE A 181 12.36 10.80 15.89
N LEU A 182 11.37 10.09 16.41
CA LEU A 182 11.50 8.69 16.79
C LEU A 182 10.95 7.82 15.66
N TYR A 183 11.70 6.82 15.21
CA TYR A 183 11.30 6.00 14.06
C TYR A 183 11.79 4.55 14.17
N THR A 184 11.13 3.63 13.44
CA THR A 184 11.50 2.23 13.34
C THR A 184 12.51 2.03 12.21
N THR A 185 13.70 1.51 12.50
CA THR A 185 14.80 1.38 11.53
C THR A 185 14.55 0.30 10.47
N SER A 186 13.69 -0.67 10.76
CA SER A 186 13.32 -1.74 9.81
C SER A 186 12.27 -1.33 8.79
N GLU A 187 11.66 -0.13 8.95
CA GLU A 187 10.63 0.37 8.04
C GLU A 187 11.23 1.34 7.01
N THR A 188 11.22 0.96 5.74
CA THR A 188 11.78 1.77 4.63
C THR A 188 11.16 3.16 4.55
N ASN A 189 9.83 3.26 4.69
CA ASN A 189 9.12 4.53 4.71
C ASN A 189 9.51 5.44 5.90
N SER A 190 9.86 4.85 7.04
CA SER A 190 10.33 5.60 8.19
C SER A 190 11.71 6.20 7.91
N CYS A 191 12.61 5.41 7.35
CA CYS A 191 13.96 5.85 7.00
C CYS A 191 13.96 6.94 5.90
N SER A 192 13.18 6.77 4.83
CA SER A 192 13.10 7.76 3.74
C SER A 192 12.51 9.09 4.23
N THR A 193 11.49 9.04 5.08
CA THR A 193 10.89 10.25 5.67
C THR A 193 11.86 11.02 6.57
N VAL A 194 12.60 10.32 7.44
CA VAL A 194 13.61 10.97 8.32
C VAL A 194 14.67 11.67 7.47
N LYS A 195 15.14 11.01 6.42
CA LYS A 195 16.10 11.59 5.49
C LYS A 195 15.56 12.86 4.83
N GLU A 196 14.32 12.87 4.38
CA GLU A 196 13.69 14.06 3.80
C GLU A 196 13.60 15.22 4.80
N TYR A 197 13.24 14.95 6.08
CA TYR A 197 13.30 15.96 7.13
C TYR A 197 14.71 16.50 7.33
N GLN A 198 15.73 15.66 7.36
CA GLN A 198 17.14 16.09 7.51
C GLN A 198 17.57 16.97 6.35
N GLU A 199 17.18 16.66 5.10
CA GLU A 199 17.51 17.43 3.91
C GLU A 199 16.83 18.82 3.88
N LEU A 200 15.60 18.92 4.38
CA LEU A 200 14.79 20.13 4.30
C LEU A 200 14.88 21.03 5.55
N ALA A 201 15.19 20.47 6.71
CA ALA A 201 15.13 21.17 8.00
C ALA A 201 15.99 22.45 8.01
N GLY A 202 17.17 22.43 7.42
CA GLY A 202 18.08 23.56 7.38
C GLY A 202 17.51 24.80 6.67
N LYS A 203 16.58 24.63 5.73
CA LYS A 203 15.88 25.76 5.06
C LYS A 203 14.99 26.55 6.02
N TYR A 204 14.61 25.93 7.13
CA TYR A 204 13.73 26.48 8.16
C TYR A 204 14.42 26.69 9.49
N ASP A 205 15.76 26.74 9.51
CA ASP A 205 16.59 26.92 10.71
C ASP A 205 16.34 25.84 11.78
N PHE A 206 16.04 24.61 11.37
CA PHE A 206 15.91 23.46 12.25
C PHE A 206 17.08 22.50 12.13
N GLU A 207 17.40 21.85 13.22
CA GLU A 207 18.24 20.65 13.32
C GLU A 207 17.33 19.44 13.64
N ILE A 208 17.47 18.36 12.89
CA ILE A 208 16.78 17.10 13.18
C ILE A 208 17.65 16.27 14.12
N VAL A 209 17.07 15.87 15.24
CA VAL A 209 17.63 14.89 16.17
C VAL A 209 16.79 13.62 16.05
N ASP A 210 17.29 12.64 15.36
CA ASP A 210 16.56 11.39 15.14
C ASP A 210 17.05 10.27 16.08
N THR A 211 16.12 9.39 16.44
CA THR A 211 16.39 8.20 17.25
C THR A 211 15.70 7.00 16.63
N GLY A 212 16.52 6.08 16.11
CA GLY A 212 16.03 4.81 15.57
C GLY A 212 15.79 3.77 16.66
N ILE A 213 14.67 3.06 16.57
CA ILE A 213 14.33 1.92 17.42
C ILE A 213 14.12 0.67 16.58
N ASN A 214 14.28 -0.50 17.17
CA ASN A 214 14.06 -1.77 16.51
C ASN A 214 12.78 -2.46 16.98
N THR A 215 12.39 -2.22 18.23
CA THR A 215 11.23 -2.85 18.83
C THR A 215 10.40 -1.83 19.60
N SER A 216 9.12 -2.14 19.80
CA SER A 216 8.23 -1.31 20.62
C SER A 216 8.63 -1.22 22.10
N ALA A 217 9.43 -2.16 22.60
CA ALA A 217 9.96 -2.11 23.96
C ALA A 217 10.96 -0.97 24.18
N ASP A 218 11.58 -0.49 23.09
CA ASP A 218 12.58 0.59 23.16
C ASP A 218 11.95 1.99 23.22
N ILE A 219 10.65 2.12 22.94
CA ILE A 219 9.96 3.41 22.74
C ILE A 219 10.09 4.31 23.98
N ASP A 220 9.75 3.82 25.16
CA ASP A 220 9.70 4.65 26.36
C ASP A 220 11.06 5.25 26.71
N MET A 221 12.11 4.43 26.63
CA MET A 221 13.48 4.88 26.89
C MET A 221 13.96 5.86 25.84
N ALA A 222 13.75 5.52 24.56
CA ALA A 222 14.17 6.35 23.44
C ALA A 222 13.42 7.69 23.37
N ALA A 223 12.12 7.69 23.65
CA ALA A 223 11.31 8.91 23.72
C ALA A 223 11.75 9.80 24.87
N THR A 224 11.96 9.24 26.07
CA THR A 224 12.43 9.99 27.26
C THR A 224 13.79 10.65 27.00
N ASP A 225 14.72 9.93 26.39
CA ASP A 225 16.03 10.48 26.03
C ASP A 225 15.91 11.57 24.97
N LEU A 226 15.10 11.34 23.92
CA LEU A 226 14.93 12.28 22.82
C LEU A 226 14.29 13.59 23.26
N VAL A 227 13.19 13.57 24.06
CA VAL A 227 12.50 14.78 24.53
C VAL A 227 13.41 15.67 25.39
N SER A 228 14.42 15.10 26.04
CA SER A 228 15.38 15.88 26.84
C SER A 228 16.35 16.71 26.01
N LYS A 229 16.43 16.46 24.68
CA LYS A 229 17.43 17.02 23.76
C LYS A 229 16.84 17.97 22.72
N VAL A 230 15.52 18.06 22.62
CA VAL A 230 14.81 18.76 21.54
C VAL A 230 13.75 19.73 22.03
N ASP A 231 13.36 20.68 21.20
CA ASP A 231 12.34 21.68 21.53
C ASP A 231 10.93 21.15 21.24
N CYS A 232 10.80 20.25 20.26
CA CYS A 232 9.56 19.55 19.93
C CYS A 232 9.87 18.20 19.29
N GLN A 233 8.85 17.34 19.24
CA GLN A 233 8.93 16.02 18.61
C GLN A 233 7.81 15.84 17.60
N ILE A 234 8.13 15.26 16.44
CA ILE A 234 7.15 14.77 15.49
C ILE A 234 6.81 13.34 15.86
N GLY A 235 5.53 13.09 16.21
CA GLY A 235 5.01 11.76 16.42
C GLY A 235 4.57 11.13 15.09
N ARG A 236 5.00 9.91 14.83
CA ARG A 236 4.46 9.10 13.73
C ARG A 236 3.35 8.19 14.23
N ALA A 237 2.55 7.61 13.31
CA ALA A 237 1.41 6.77 13.67
C ALA A 237 1.80 5.60 14.60
N SER A 238 2.97 4.98 14.37
CA SER A 238 3.52 3.95 15.24
C SER A 238 3.82 4.40 16.69
N CYS A 239 3.92 5.70 16.93
CA CYS A 239 4.11 6.28 18.26
C CYS A 239 2.79 6.66 18.95
N ARG A 240 1.65 6.70 18.22
CA ARG A 240 0.36 7.19 18.74
C ARG A 240 -0.45 6.15 19.53
N GLU A 241 -0.17 4.89 19.36
CA GLU A 241 -1.03 3.81 19.91
C GLU A 241 -0.76 3.48 21.39
N ARG A 242 0.12 4.21 22.08
CA ARG A 242 0.52 3.89 23.46
C ARG A 242 0.54 5.07 24.43
N VAL A 243 -0.33 6.06 24.21
CA VAL A 243 -0.55 7.10 25.24
C VAL A 243 -1.93 6.97 25.83
#